data_12bf1da7f8aecbd5bda29129bafc70cb
#
_entry.id   12bf1da7f8aecbd5bda29129bafc70cb
#
_cell.length_a   1.000
_cell.length_b   1.000
_cell.length_c   1.000
_cell.angle_alpha   90.00
_cell.angle_beta   90.00
_cell.angle_gamma   90.00
#
_symmetry.space_group_name_H-M   'P 1'
#
loop_
_entity.id
_entity.type
_entity.pdbx_description
1 polymer ?
#
loop_
_entity_poly.entity_id
_entity_poly.type
_entity_poly.pdbx_seq_one_letter_code
_entity_poly.pdbx_strand_id
1 'polypeptide(L)' 'MTTLKFKTTINCANCVRAVTPTLNEEVGANNWQVDTTSADKVLTITAASLDAGQVVKAVEAAGFEIRLLAA' A
#
# COMPACT_ATOMS: atom_id res chain seq x y z
N MET A 1 -15.07 -8.82 2.06
CA MET A 1 -13.79 -8.12 2.20
C MET A 1 -13.57 -7.21 1.00
N THR A 2 -12.95 -6.09 1.22
CA THR A 2 -12.69 -5.11 0.16
C THR A 2 -11.23 -5.21 -0.27
N THR A 3 -10.99 -5.28 -1.58
CA THR A 3 -9.65 -5.28 -2.15
C THR A 3 -9.43 -3.99 -2.91
N LEU A 4 -8.39 -3.25 -2.56
CA LEU A 4 -7.99 -2.03 -3.25
C LEU A 4 -6.60 -2.19 -3.84
N LYS A 5 -6.40 -1.63 -5.02
CA LYS A 5 -5.10 -1.62 -5.71
C LYS A 5 -4.66 -0.18 -5.92
N PHE A 6 -3.39 0.07 -5.61
CA PHE A 6 -2.80 1.40 -5.71
C PHE A 6 -1.53 1.35 -6.55
N LYS A 7 -1.34 2.34 -7.39
CA LYS A 7 -0.07 2.58 -8.06
C LYS A 7 0.83 3.37 -7.12
N THR A 8 2.06 2.91 -6.91
CA THR A 8 2.98 3.53 -5.96
C THR A 8 4.37 3.69 -6.56
N THR A 9 5.23 4.40 -5.82
CA THR A 9 6.66 4.47 -6.12
C THR A 9 7.48 3.54 -5.25
N ILE A 10 6.87 2.59 -4.58
CA ILE A 10 7.53 1.60 -3.74
C ILE A 10 8.19 0.57 -4.65
N ASN A 11 9.46 0.80 -5.02
CA ASN A 11 10.11 0.06 -6.10
C ASN A 11 11.33 -0.77 -5.66
N CYS A 12 11.59 -0.89 -4.37
CA CYS A 12 12.71 -1.69 -3.88
C CYS A 12 12.42 -2.27 -2.50
N ALA A 13 13.26 -3.23 -2.08
CA ALA A 13 13.08 -3.90 -0.80
C ALA A 13 13.17 -2.93 0.38
N ASN A 14 14.06 -1.94 0.30
CA ASN A 14 14.18 -0.93 1.35
C ASN A 14 12.92 -0.06 1.43
N CYS A 15 12.33 0.24 0.29
CA CYS A 15 11.09 1.00 0.25
C CYS A 15 9.94 0.21 0.87
N VAL A 16 9.85 -1.08 0.57
CA VAL A 16 8.85 -1.95 1.18
C VAL A 16 9.04 -1.97 2.70
N ARG A 17 10.26 -2.08 3.18
CA ARG A 17 10.55 -2.07 4.61
C ARG A 17 10.14 -0.75 5.27
N ALA A 18 10.31 0.35 4.56
CA ALA A 18 9.95 1.66 5.10
C ALA A 18 8.45 1.80 5.34
N VAL A 19 7.62 1.19 4.50
CA VAL A 19 6.16 1.26 4.64
C VAL A 19 5.58 0.11 5.47
N THR A 20 6.36 -0.92 5.75
CA THR A 20 5.89 -2.11 6.48
C THR A 20 5.27 -1.77 7.83
N PRO A 21 5.94 -1.03 8.75
CA PRO A 21 5.32 -0.72 10.04
C PRO A 21 4.03 0.08 9.87
N THR A 22 4.04 1.03 8.95
CA THR A 22 2.89 1.90 8.71
C THR A 22 1.69 1.10 8.20
N LEU A 23 1.91 0.25 7.19
CA LEU A 23 0.81 -0.54 6.61
C LEU A 23 0.33 -1.62 7.59
N ASN A 24 1.23 -2.23 8.35
CA ASN A 24 0.84 -3.19 9.38
C ASN A 24 -0.08 -2.54 10.42
N GLU A 25 0.20 -1.31 10.77
CA GLU A 25 -0.60 -0.56 11.73
C GLU A 25 -1.96 -0.17 11.16
N GLU A 26 -1.99 0.23 9.89
CA GLU A 26 -3.22 0.71 9.25
C GLU A 26 -4.15 -0.42 8.84
N VAL A 27 -3.64 -1.51 8.29
CA VAL A 27 -4.47 -2.56 7.70
C VAL A 27 -4.19 -3.96 8.24
N GLY A 28 -3.10 -4.15 8.97
CA GLY A 28 -2.71 -5.46 9.48
C GLY A 28 -1.65 -6.15 8.61
N ALA A 29 -0.79 -6.93 9.26
CA ALA A 29 0.43 -7.47 8.65
C ALA A 29 0.16 -8.38 7.45
N ASN A 30 -0.98 -9.07 7.41
CA ASN A 30 -1.28 -10.04 6.36
C ASN A 30 -2.30 -9.52 5.34
N ASN A 31 -2.64 -8.25 5.41
CA ASN A 31 -3.72 -7.69 4.61
C ASN A 31 -3.23 -6.81 3.47
N TRP A 32 -1.93 -6.75 3.22
CA TRP A 32 -1.37 -5.95 2.15
C TRP A 32 -0.21 -6.65 1.48
N GLN A 33 0.03 -6.29 0.22
CA GLN A 33 1.14 -6.84 -0.56
C GLN A 33 1.56 -5.81 -1.60
N VAL A 34 2.87 -5.67 -1.83
CA VAL A 34 3.42 -4.81 -2.88
C VAL A 34 4.01 -5.69 -3.97
N ASP A 35 3.58 -5.47 -5.20
CA ASP A 35 4.16 -6.13 -6.37
C ASP A 35 5.24 -5.22 -6.96
N THR A 36 6.48 -5.46 -6.59
CA THR A 36 7.63 -4.68 -7.07
C THR A 36 8.10 -5.11 -8.46
N THR A 37 7.57 -6.21 -8.99
CA THR A 37 7.90 -6.67 -10.34
C THR A 37 7.04 -6.00 -11.40
N SER A 38 5.91 -5.43 -11.01
CA SER A 38 5.05 -4.67 -11.90
C SER A 38 5.66 -3.31 -12.21
N ALA A 39 5.44 -2.80 -13.41
CA ALA A 39 5.88 -1.46 -13.80
C ALA A 39 5.26 -0.39 -12.92
N ASP A 40 4.03 -0.61 -12.45
CA ASP A 40 3.28 0.33 -11.62
C ASP A 40 3.53 0.14 -10.13
N LYS A 41 4.33 -0.85 -9.74
CA LYS A 41 4.60 -1.15 -8.32
C LYS A 41 3.30 -1.20 -7.52
N VAL A 42 2.42 -2.10 -7.90
CA VAL A 42 1.05 -2.14 -7.37
C VAL A 42 1.03 -2.58 -5.92
N LEU A 43 0.40 -1.77 -5.07
CA LEU A 43 0.09 -2.14 -3.69
C LEU A 43 -1.34 -2.67 -3.66
N THR A 44 -1.50 -3.91 -3.24
CA THR A 44 -2.81 -4.54 -3.10
C THR A 44 -3.13 -4.66 -1.61
N ILE A 45 -4.29 -4.19 -1.22
CA ILE A 45 -4.76 -4.24 0.17
C ILE A 45 -6.11 -4.93 0.20
N THR A 46 -6.25 -5.91 1.08
CA THR A 46 -7.50 -6.62 1.30
C THR A 46 -7.85 -6.53 2.78
N ALA A 47 -8.97 -5.91 3.10
CA ALA A 47 -9.41 -5.75 4.48
C ALA A 47 -10.93 -5.71 4.57
N ALA A 48 -11.46 -6.06 5.74
CA ALA A 48 -12.90 -6.06 5.98
C ALA A 48 -13.46 -4.64 5.99
N SER A 49 -12.69 -3.70 6.51
CA SER A 49 -13.07 -2.29 6.53
C SER A 49 -11.83 -1.48 6.13
N LEU A 50 -11.94 -0.74 5.05
CA LEU A 50 -10.78 -0.09 4.45
C LEU A 50 -11.11 1.32 4.01
N ASP A 51 -10.29 2.27 4.46
CA ASP A 51 -10.37 3.66 4.04
C ASP A 51 -9.18 3.97 3.14
N ALA A 52 -9.45 4.10 1.84
CA ALA A 52 -8.41 4.41 0.85
C ALA A 52 -7.68 5.72 1.17
N GLY A 53 -8.38 6.71 1.69
CA GLY A 53 -7.76 7.99 2.07
C GLY A 53 -6.73 7.84 3.18
N GLN A 54 -6.99 6.96 4.14
CA GLN A 54 -6.03 6.71 5.22
C GLN A 54 -4.79 5.99 4.71
N VAL A 55 -4.97 5.02 3.82
CA VAL A 55 -3.84 4.31 3.21
C VAL A 55 -2.98 5.29 2.42
N VAL A 56 -3.60 6.14 1.61
CA VAL A 56 -2.88 7.16 0.85
C VAL A 56 -2.07 8.06 1.77
N LYS A 57 -2.67 8.57 2.84
CA LYS A 57 -1.98 9.44 3.80
C LYS A 57 -0.83 8.73 4.47
N ALA A 58 -1.02 7.46 4.85
CA ALA A 58 0.02 6.70 5.54
C ALA A 58 1.24 6.49 4.64
N VAL A 59 1.03 6.14 3.38
CA VAL A 59 2.13 5.92 2.43
C VAL A 59 2.80 7.25 2.06
N GLU A 60 2.03 8.31 1.87
CA GLU A 60 2.60 9.63 1.59
C GLU A 60 3.44 10.14 2.77
N ALA A 61 3.00 9.88 4.00
CA ALA A 61 3.76 10.25 5.18
C ALA A 61 5.10 9.52 5.26
N ALA A 62 5.19 8.33 4.65
CA ALA A 62 6.44 7.58 4.57
C ALA A 62 7.36 8.09 3.45
N GLY A 63 6.91 9.04 2.63
CA GLY A 63 7.72 9.65 1.57
C GLY A 63 7.52 9.06 0.19
N PHE A 64 6.45 8.32 -0.03
CA PHE A 64 6.16 7.70 -1.33
C PHE A 64 4.93 8.30 -1.97
N GLU A 65 4.88 8.21 -3.29
CA GLU A 65 3.67 8.57 -4.03
C GLU A 65 2.75 7.35 -4.12
N ILE A 66 1.46 7.60 -4.08
CA ILE A 66 0.45 6.55 -4.15
C ILE A 66 -0.81 7.09 -4.83
N ARG A 67 -1.42 6.25 -5.66
CA ARG A 67 -2.65 6.58 -6.38
C ARG A 67 -3.56 5.36 -6.43
N LEU A 68 -4.83 5.54 -6.11
CA LEU A 68 -5.82 4.48 -6.21
C LEU A 68 -6.02 4.12 -7.69
N LEU A 69 -5.87 2.82 -8.02
CA LEU A 69 -6.10 2.31 -9.36
C LEU A 69 -7.49 1.73 -9.52
N ALA A 70 -7.89 0.89 -8.56
CA ALA A 70 -9.17 0.18 -8.63
C ALA A 70 -9.59 -0.28 -7.24
N ALA A 71 -10.86 -0.42 -7.08
CA ALA A 71 -11.45 -0.98 -5.86
C ALA A 71 -12.00 -2.38 -6.15
#